data_01fb26f7e8633d85cd9c1379d888247f
#
_entry.id   01fb26f7e8633d85cd9c1379d888247f
#
_cell.length_a   1.000
_cell.length_b   1.000
_cell.length_c   1.000
_cell.angle_alpha   90.00
_cell.angle_beta   90.00
_cell.angle_gamma   90.00
#
_symmetry.space_group_name_H-M   'P 1'
#
loop_
_entity.id
_entity.type
_entity.pdbx_description
1 polymer ?
#
loop_
_entity_poly.entity_id
_entity_poly.type
_entity_poly.pdbx_seq_one_letter_code
_entity_poly.pdbx_strand_id
1 'polypeptide(L)'
;FDQESDHFIFVEQNNVIGSVRIRQVEDCIKLERMAIYEEFRWKNFGYDAISQIINYYKNKSFTKIILDSIYDIRNFYKKCGFVEVGKIFDRVDLPHIRMELSF
;
A
#
# COMPACT_ATOMS: atom_id res chain seq x y z
N PHE A 1 -14.87 7.25 -8.08
CA PHE A 1 -15.40 7.81 -6.87
C PHE A 1 -15.19 6.90 -5.69
N ASP A 2 -15.47 7.44 -4.53
CA ASP A 2 -15.23 6.76 -3.28
C ASP A 2 -16.16 5.60 -3.02
N GLN A 3 -17.20 5.44 -3.83
CA GLN A 3 -18.11 4.30 -3.70
C GLN A 3 -17.41 2.96 -3.81
N GLU A 4 -16.31 2.92 -4.55
CA GLU A 4 -15.57 1.68 -4.75
C GLU A 4 -14.26 1.66 -3.97
N SER A 5 -14.15 2.51 -2.97
CA SER A 5 -12.96 2.60 -2.15
C SER A 5 -13.22 2.05 -0.77
N ASP A 6 -12.25 1.31 -0.26
CA ASP A 6 -12.23 0.85 1.13
C ASP A 6 -11.21 1.66 1.89
N HIS A 7 -11.54 1.98 3.13
CA HIS A 7 -10.61 2.66 4.02
C HIS A 7 -10.30 1.72 5.17
N PHE A 8 -9.03 1.50 5.42
CA PHE A 8 -8.58 0.67 6.52
C PHE A 8 -7.86 1.54 7.53
N ILE A 9 -8.14 1.27 8.80
CA ILE A 9 -7.47 1.93 9.91
C ILE A 9 -6.71 0.86 10.67
N PHE A 10 -5.43 1.10 10.92
CA PHE A 10 -4.61 0.15 11.65
C PHE A 10 -4.57 0.55 13.11
N VAL A 11 -4.83 -0.42 13.99
CA VAL A 11 -4.95 -0.18 15.42
C VAL A 11 -4.03 -1.11 16.18
N GLU A 12 -3.31 -0.57 17.15
CA GLU A 12 -2.45 -1.32 18.05
C GLU A 12 -2.70 -0.83 19.46
N GLN A 13 -3.08 -1.74 20.37
CA GLN A 13 -3.33 -1.41 21.78
C GLN A 13 -4.27 -0.21 21.93
N ASN A 14 -5.36 -0.20 21.16
CA ASN A 14 -6.37 0.87 21.18
C ASN A 14 -5.90 2.20 20.60
N ASN A 15 -4.72 2.25 19.97
CA ASN A 15 -4.23 3.44 19.30
C ASN A 15 -4.33 3.27 17.79
N VAL A 16 -4.78 4.33 17.11
CA VAL A 16 -4.75 4.35 15.65
C VAL A 16 -3.32 4.63 15.22
N ILE A 17 -2.70 3.69 14.53
CA ILE A 17 -1.30 3.82 14.11
C ILE A 17 -1.14 4.20 12.65
N GLY A 18 -2.19 4.11 11.87
CA GLY A 18 -2.11 4.46 10.45
C GLY A 18 -3.39 4.18 9.72
N SER A 19 -3.38 4.48 8.45
CA SER A 19 -4.53 4.25 7.58
C SER A 19 -4.09 4.05 6.14
N VAL A 20 -4.98 3.49 5.32
CA VAL A 20 -4.77 3.35 3.89
C VAL A 20 -6.11 3.41 3.20
N ARG A 21 -6.12 4.00 2.01
CA ARG A 21 -7.28 3.97 1.12
C ARG A 21 -7.01 2.92 0.05
N ILE A 22 -8.00 2.08 -0.19
CA ILE A 22 -7.89 1.01 -1.18
C ILE A 22 -9.01 1.20 -2.20
N ARG A 23 -8.64 1.18 -3.48
CA ARG A 23 -9.60 1.35 -4.55
C ARG A 23 -9.49 0.16 -5.51
N GLN A 24 -10.63 -0.36 -5.92
CA GLN A 24 -10.65 -1.41 -6.94
C GLN A 24 -10.52 -0.76 -8.32
N VAL A 25 -9.60 -1.27 -9.12
CA VAL A 25 -9.39 -0.83 -10.48
C VAL A 25 -9.44 -2.08 -11.35
N GLU A 26 -10.57 -2.31 -12.03
CA GLU A 26 -10.80 -3.53 -12.79
C GLU A 26 -10.64 -4.75 -11.88
N ASP A 27 -9.72 -5.65 -12.20
CA ASP A 27 -9.47 -6.83 -11.37
C ASP A 27 -8.28 -6.66 -10.44
N CYS A 28 -7.86 -5.42 -10.23
CA CYS A 28 -6.72 -5.08 -9.37
C CYS A 28 -7.17 -4.28 -8.17
N ILE A 29 -6.34 -4.33 -7.13
CA ILE A 29 -6.51 -3.48 -5.94
C ILE A 29 -5.41 -2.43 -5.98
N LYS A 30 -5.77 -1.16 -5.83
CA LYS A 30 -4.78 -0.08 -5.77
C LYS A 30 -4.72 0.49 -4.37
N LEU A 31 -3.52 0.48 -3.79
CA LEU A 31 -3.27 1.13 -2.50
C LEU A 31 -2.97 2.60 -2.74
N GLU A 32 -3.69 3.45 -2.02
CA GLU A 32 -3.52 4.89 -2.11
C GLU A 32 -3.41 5.48 -0.72
N ARG A 33 -2.64 6.54 -0.58
CA ARG A 33 -2.59 7.31 0.66
C ARG A 33 -2.31 6.47 1.89
N MET A 34 -1.41 5.50 1.75
CA MET A 34 -0.97 4.75 2.91
C MET A 34 -0.14 5.63 3.82
N ALA A 35 -0.47 5.62 5.11
CA ALA A 35 0.26 6.40 6.09
C ALA A 35 0.35 5.63 7.39
N ILE A 36 1.55 5.58 7.96
CA ILE A 36 1.78 5.11 9.32
C ILE A 36 2.23 6.34 10.10
N TYR A 37 1.60 6.62 11.22
CA TYR A 37 1.91 7.80 12.00
C TYR A 37 3.36 7.72 12.48
N GLU A 38 4.03 8.87 12.52
CA GLU A 38 5.48 8.97 12.70
C GLU A 38 5.98 8.23 13.94
N GLU A 39 5.25 8.32 15.03
CA GLU A 39 5.67 7.69 16.28
C GLU A 39 5.64 6.16 16.22
N PHE A 40 5.06 5.57 15.19
CA PHE A 40 4.96 4.12 15.06
C PHE A 40 5.80 3.53 13.93
N ARG A 41 6.49 4.37 13.15
CA ARG A 41 7.18 3.90 11.93
C ARG A 41 8.35 2.98 12.21
N TRP A 42 8.97 3.11 13.36
CA TRP A 42 10.17 2.36 13.69
C TRP A 42 9.89 0.94 14.22
N LYS A 43 8.63 0.56 14.38
CA LYS A 43 8.26 -0.73 14.98
C LYS A 43 7.77 -1.75 13.94
N ASN A 44 8.09 -1.58 12.68
CA ASN A 44 7.64 -2.47 11.60
C ASN A 44 6.12 -2.55 11.44
N PHE A 45 5.38 -1.59 11.98
CA PHE A 45 3.94 -1.57 11.83
C PHE A 45 3.53 -1.46 10.35
N GLY A 46 4.31 -0.72 9.55
CA GLY A 46 4.04 -0.60 8.13
C GLY A 46 4.08 -1.94 7.41
N TYR A 47 5.10 -2.76 7.72
CA TYR A 47 5.21 -4.08 7.13
C TYR A 47 4.03 -4.95 7.53
N ASP A 48 3.66 -4.93 8.80
CA ASP A 48 2.53 -5.72 9.30
C ASP A 48 1.22 -5.27 8.66
N ALA A 49 1.04 -3.97 8.49
CA ALA A 49 -0.15 -3.41 7.88
C ALA A 49 -0.31 -3.89 6.44
N ILE A 50 0.77 -3.84 5.66
CA ILE A 50 0.74 -4.31 4.27
C ILE A 50 0.47 -5.81 4.23
N SER A 51 1.09 -6.58 5.13
CA SER A 51 0.88 -8.03 5.19
C SER A 51 -0.59 -8.37 5.46
N GLN A 52 -1.24 -7.63 6.33
CA GLN A 52 -2.66 -7.84 6.61
C GLN A 52 -3.53 -7.53 5.40
N ILE A 53 -3.20 -6.49 4.65
CA ILE A 53 -3.93 -6.15 3.44
C ILE A 53 -3.76 -7.24 2.38
N ILE A 54 -2.55 -7.72 2.19
CA ILE A 54 -2.28 -8.81 1.25
C ILE A 54 -3.11 -10.03 1.62
N ASN A 55 -3.11 -10.40 2.90
CA ASN A 55 -3.88 -11.56 3.35
C ASN A 55 -5.39 -11.35 3.18
N TYR A 56 -5.87 -10.14 3.38
CA TYR A 56 -7.28 -9.83 3.23
C TYR A 56 -7.76 -10.03 1.80
N TYR A 57 -6.96 -9.60 0.81
CA TYR A 57 -7.37 -9.69 -0.60
C TYR A 57 -6.92 -10.96 -1.30
N LYS A 58 -6.02 -11.71 -0.69
CA LYS A 58 -5.41 -12.90 -1.29
C LYS A 58 -6.42 -13.94 -1.76
N ASN A 59 -7.49 -14.11 -1.01
CA ASN A 59 -8.51 -15.14 -1.31
C ASN A 59 -9.73 -14.57 -2.02
N LYS A 60 -9.63 -13.34 -2.52
CA LYS A 60 -10.69 -12.72 -3.30
C LYS A 60 -10.32 -12.78 -4.78
N SER A 61 -11.21 -12.34 -5.65
CA SER A 61 -11.06 -12.55 -7.09
C SER A 61 -10.13 -11.55 -7.77
N PHE A 62 -9.21 -10.94 -7.04
CA PHE A 62 -8.29 -9.96 -7.61
C PHE A 62 -7.00 -10.62 -8.07
N THR A 63 -6.37 -10.04 -9.10
CA THR A 63 -5.16 -10.61 -9.67
C THR A 63 -3.90 -10.04 -9.04
N LYS A 64 -3.93 -8.78 -8.59
CA LYS A 64 -2.74 -8.16 -8.03
C LYS A 64 -3.09 -6.91 -7.24
N ILE A 65 -2.12 -6.46 -6.46
CA ILE A 65 -2.15 -5.18 -5.77
C ILE A 65 -1.16 -4.26 -6.46
N ILE A 66 -1.58 -3.03 -6.75
CA ILE A 66 -0.71 -2.02 -7.37
C ILE A 66 -0.61 -0.80 -6.48
N LEU A 67 0.49 -0.09 -6.58
CA LEU A 67 0.67 1.18 -5.89
C LEU A 67 1.72 2.02 -6.62
N ASP A 68 1.74 3.30 -6.32
CA ASP A 68 2.78 4.21 -6.80
C ASP A 68 3.58 4.66 -5.60
N SER A 69 4.82 4.19 -5.51
CA SER A 69 5.68 4.48 -4.38
C SER A 69 6.53 5.70 -4.63
N ILE A 70 6.69 6.56 -3.63
CA ILE A 70 7.77 7.53 -3.65
C ILE A 70 9.06 6.73 -3.84
N TYR A 71 9.89 7.17 -4.79
CA TYR A 71 11.05 6.39 -5.19
C TYR A 71 11.98 6.06 -4.01
N ASP A 72 12.15 7.01 -3.11
CA ASP A 72 13.08 6.86 -1.99
C ASP A 72 12.65 5.79 -0.98
N ILE A 73 11.37 5.42 -0.96
CA ILE A 73 10.89 4.40 -0.01
C ILE A 73 10.49 3.10 -0.69
N ARG A 74 10.86 2.92 -1.95
CA ARG A 74 10.48 1.72 -2.70
C ARG A 74 10.99 0.42 -2.08
N ASN A 75 12.12 0.48 -1.38
CA ASN A 75 12.68 -0.72 -0.76
C ASN A 75 11.79 -1.28 0.34
N PHE A 76 11.02 -0.42 1.00
CA PHE A 76 10.05 -0.87 1.98
C PHE A 76 9.04 -1.80 1.31
N TYR A 77 8.52 -1.40 0.14
CA TYR A 77 7.55 -2.23 -0.56
C TYR A 77 8.17 -3.48 -1.16
N LYS A 78 9.44 -3.41 -1.55
CA LYS A 78 10.15 -4.62 -2.00
C LYS A 78 10.21 -5.66 -0.90
N LYS A 79 10.42 -5.24 0.34
CA LYS A 79 10.40 -6.17 1.47
C LYS A 79 9.04 -6.82 1.67
N CYS A 80 7.98 -6.14 1.26
CA CYS A 80 6.63 -6.67 1.34
C CYS A 80 6.29 -7.61 0.19
N GLY A 81 7.18 -7.74 -0.80
CA GLY A 81 6.97 -8.63 -1.95
C GLY A 81 6.59 -7.93 -3.24
N PHE A 82 6.57 -6.60 -3.26
CA PHE A 82 6.26 -5.85 -4.47
C PHE A 82 7.48 -5.74 -5.37
N VAL A 83 7.23 -5.64 -6.69
CA VAL A 83 8.28 -5.43 -7.68
C VAL A 83 8.02 -4.13 -8.42
N GLU A 84 9.10 -3.48 -8.86
CA GLU A 84 9.02 -2.24 -9.62
C GLU A 84 8.56 -2.53 -11.05
N VAL A 85 7.69 -1.66 -11.57
CA VAL A 85 7.15 -1.79 -12.92
C VAL A 85 7.25 -0.45 -13.63
N GLY A 86 7.86 -0.45 -14.81
CA GLY A 86 7.93 0.74 -15.64
C GLY A 86 9.04 1.69 -15.24
N LYS A 87 8.87 2.95 -15.59
CA LYS A 87 9.87 3.97 -15.40
C LYS A 87 9.52 4.89 -14.24
N ILE A 88 10.54 5.53 -13.68
CA ILE A 88 10.34 6.57 -12.68
C ILE A 88 9.57 7.72 -13.31
N PHE A 89 8.61 8.26 -12.56
CA PHE A 89 7.82 9.42 -13.00
C PHE A 89 7.67 10.39 -11.84
N ASP A 90 7.41 11.66 -12.17
CA ASP A 90 7.23 12.67 -11.13
C ASP A 90 5.77 12.82 -10.77
N ARG A 91 5.50 12.93 -9.48
CA ARG A 91 4.18 13.27 -8.97
C ARG A 91 4.37 14.17 -7.76
N VAL A 92 3.70 15.34 -7.77
CA VAL A 92 3.81 16.32 -6.70
C VAL A 92 5.29 16.67 -6.45
N ASP A 93 6.03 16.85 -7.56
CA ASP A 93 7.45 17.21 -7.55
C ASP A 93 8.36 16.20 -6.87
N LEU A 94 7.93 14.94 -6.76
CA LEU A 94 8.74 13.86 -6.21
C LEU A 94 8.80 12.70 -7.19
N PRO A 95 9.97 12.04 -7.31
CA PRO A 95 10.06 10.83 -8.13
C PRO A 95 9.25 9.71 -7.52
N HIS A 96 8.50 9.03 -8.36
CA HIS A 96 7.67 7.87 -7.98
C HIS A 96 7.95 6.71 -8.92
N ILE A 97 7.58 5.51 -8.49
CA ILE A 97 7.63 4.34 -9.35
C ILE A 97 6.45 3.43 -9.04
N ARG A 98 5.85 2.87 -10.10
CA ARG A 98 4.78 1.90 -9.96
C ARG A 98 5.32 0.60 -9.41
N MET A 99 4.61 0.00 -8.48
CA MET A 99 4.98 -1.29 -7.92
C MET A 99 3.77 -2.21 -7.91
N GLU A 100 4.01 -3.51 -8.07
CA GLU A 100 2.95 -4.51 -8.15
C GLU A 100 3.31 -5.75 -7.37
N LEU A 101 2.29 -6.37 -6.78
CA LEU A 101 2.39 -7.67 -6.14
C LEU A 101 1.30 -8.56 -6.72
N SER A 102 1.69 -9.63 -7.39
CA SER A 102 0.74 -10.58 -7.99
C SER A 102 0.33 -11.64 -6.97
N PHE A 103 -0.94 -11.97 -6.99
CA PHE A 103 -1.46 -13.03 -6.12
C PHE A 103 -1.21 -14.42 -6.70
#